data_fa240da4370f841ea5d0101208ff919e
#
_entry.id   fa240da4370f841ea5d0101208ff919e
#
_cell.length_a   1.000
_cell.length_b   1.000
_cell.length_c   1.000
_cell.angle_alpha   90.00
_cell.angle_beta   90.00
_cell.angle_gamma   90.00
#
_symmetry.space_group_name_H-M   'P 1'
#
loop_
_entity.id
_entity.type
_entity.pdbx_description
1 polymer ?
#
loop_
_entity_poly.entity_id
_entity_poly.type
_entity_poly.pdbx_seq_one_letter_code
_entity_poly.pdbx_strand_id
1 'polypeptide(L)'
;APVIVLPNPKWKTKYQLWMEKTGRAEPKDISDKPEVEFGILQEEVVRKKFIKDTGYEVIKPEEAIFHKQYDFIGAHLDGLGIDENGNQFVFEAKTSRYGKGWENDSIPPDYQIQVAHYLMVADAPYAFVALLISGCDYHCYKIYRDYELEKEILEREIDFWENYVLK
;
A
#
# COMPACT_ATOMS: atom_id res chain seq x y z
N ALA A 1 3.62 6.43 4.18
CA ALA A 1 3.45 5.87 5.55
C ALA A 1 4.66 5.08 6.05
N PRO A 2 5.09 3.94 5.47
CA PRO A 2 6.16 3.12 6.07
C PRO A 2 7.46 3.87 6.35
N VAL A 3 7.88 4.75 5.44
CA VAL A 3 9.10 5.57 5.57
C VAL A 3 9.07 6.52 6.77
N ILE A 4 7.89 6.99 7.14
CA ILE A 4 7.70 7.95 8.23
C ILE A 4 7.54 7.22 9.57
N VAL A 5 6.87 6.07 9.56
CA VAL A 5 6.46 5.34 10.76
C VAL A 5 7.53 4.36 11.25
N LEU A 6 8.16 3.62 10.33
CA LEU A 6 9.16 2.62 10.72
C LEU A 6 10.51 3.24 11.10
N PRO A 7 11.19 2.71 12.12
CA PRO A 7 12.53 3.17 12.50
C PRO A 7 13.58 2.86 11.41
N ASN A 8 13.42 1.74 10.70
CA ASN A 8 14.31 1.29 9.63
C ASN A 8 13.51 0.92 8.38
N PRO A 9 13.03 1.92 7.62
CA PRO A 9 12.23 1.66 6.43
C PRO A 9 13.06 1.01 5.32
N LYS A 10 12.45 0.09 4.59
CA LYS A 10 13.12 -0.79 3.62
C LYS A 10 13.66 -0.06 2.39
N TRP A 11 12.94 0.94 1.87
CA TRP A 11 13.22 1.47 0.53
C TRP A 11 13.92 2.81 0.50
N LYS A 12 13.65 3.69 1.46
CA LYS A 12 14.30 5.01 1.60
C LYS A 12 14.24 5.49 3.03
N THR A 13 15.10 6.43 3.38
CA THR A 13 15.10 7.08 4.69
C THR A 13 14.09 8.24 4.74
N LYS A 14 13.70 8.66 5.94
CA LYS A 14 12.88 9.86 6.14
C LYS A 14 13.53 11.12 5.56
N TYR A 15 14.86 11.23 5.64
CA TYR A 15 15.62 12.33 5.04
C TYR A 15 15.52 12.34 3.51
N GLN A 16 15.65 11.19 2.85
CA GLN A 16 15.47 11.10 1.41
C GLN A 16 14.05 11.48 0.98
N LEU A 17 13.03 11.02 1.73
CA LEU A 17 11.66 11.43 1.46
C LEU A 17 11.47 12.94 1.61
N TRP A 18 12.06 13.55 2.65
CA TRP A 18 12.02 14.99 2.84
C TRP A 18 12.66 15.75 1.67
N MET A 19 13.82 15.31 1.20
CA MET A 19 14.50 15.92 0.03
C MET A 19 13.59 15.90 -1.21
N GLU A 20 12.92 14.77 -1.46
CA GLU A 20 11.98 14.63 -2.57
C GLU A 20 10.76 15.54 -2.41
N LYS A 21 10.13 15.54 -1.23
CA LYS A 21 8.92 16.35 -0.96
C LYS A 21 9.16 17.86 -0.97
N THR A 22 10.38 18.28 -0.69
CA THR A 22 10.78 19.70 -0.73
C THR A 22 11.42 20.14 -2.05
N GLY A 23 11.45 19.25 -3.07
CA GLY A 23 12.04 19.54 -4.38
C GLY A 23 13.56 19.70 -4.39
N ARG A 24 14.25 19.25 -3.31
CA ARG A 24 15.71 19.30 -3.20
C ARG A 24 16.40 18.13 -3.89
N ALA A 25 15.67 17.07 -4.15
CA ALA A 25 16.14 15.94 -4.96
C ALA A 25 14.97 15.37 -5.77
N GLU A 26 15.27 14.95 -6.98
CA GLU A 26 14.32 14.20 -7.79
C GLU A 26 14.18 12.77 -7.24
N PRO A 27 12.95 12.21 -7.21
CA PRO A 27 12.76 10.80 -6.91
C PRO A 27 13.59 9.93 -7.86
N LYS A 28 14.27 8.93 -7.30
CA LYS A 28 15.02 7.99 -8.14
C LYS A 28 14.06 7.21 -9.02
N ASP A 29 14.20 7.32 -10.32
CA ASP A 29 13.50 6.44 -11.26
C ASP A 29 14.03 5.02 -11.12
N ILE A 30 13.13 4.09 -10.88
CA ILE A 30 13.39 2.66 -10.73
C ILE A 30 12.52 1.82 -11.67
N SER A 31 11.82 2.46 -12.61
CA SER A 31 10.87 1.81 -13.53
C SER A 31 11.55 0.81 -14.47
N ASP A 32 12.84 1.02 -14.75
CA ASP A 32 13.68 0.15 -15.58
C ASP A 32 14.21 -1.10 -14.86
N LYS A 33 13.97 -1.21 -13.53
CA LYS A 33 14.36 -2.42 -12.80
C LYS A 33 13.42 -3.57 -13.10
N PRO A 34 13.96 -4.74 -13.52
CA PRO A 34 13.11 -5.89 -13.85
C PRO A 34 12.12 -6.28 -12.74
N GLU A 35 12.53 -6.16 -11.47
CA GLU A 35 11.66 -6.49 -10.34
C GLU A 35 10.46 -5.55 -10.23
N VAL A 36 10.63 -4.29 -10.61
CA VAL A 36 9.55 -3.28 -10.61
C VAL A 36 8.65 -3.47 -11.82
N GLU A 37 9.24 -3.61 -13.01
CA GLU A 37 8.51 -3.85 -14.25
C GLU A 37 7.64 -5.12 -14.15
N PHE A 38 8.23 -6.26 -13.78
CA PHE A 38 7.47 -7.50 -13.59
C PHE A 38 6.46 -7.41 -12.46
N GLY A 39 6.74 -6.66 -11.39
CA GLY A 39 5.77 -6.39 -10.34
C GLY A 39 4.51 -5.74 -10.89
N ILE A 40 4.66 -4.66 -11.66
CA ILE A 40 3.56 -3.93 -12.28
C ILE A 40 2.77 -4.81 -13.26
N LEU A 41 3.46 -5.55 -14.12
CA LEU A 41 2.81 -6.47 -15.07
C LEU A 41 2.02 -7.58 -14.37
N GLN A 42 2.49 -8.05 -13.23
CA GLN A 42 1.85 -9.11 -12.47
C GLN A 42 0.67 -8.62 -11.61
N GLU A 43 0.56 -7.33 -11.29
CA GLU A 43 -0.61 -6.78 -10.55
C GLU A 43 -1.93 -7.18 -11.21
N GLU A 44 -2.03 -7.07 -12.54
CA GLU A 44 -3.25 -7.45 -13.26
C GLU A 44 -3.52 -8.96 -13.17
N VAL A 45 -2.49 -9.78 -13.24
CA VAL A 45 -2.61 -11.24 -13.11
C VAL A 45 -3.12 -11.61 -11.72
N VAL A 46 -2.55 -11.01 -10.67
CA VAL A 46 -2.94 -11.21 -9.27
C VAL A 46 -4.40 -10.77 -9.05
N ARG A 47 -4.79 -9.60 -9.58
CA ARG A 47 -6.16 -9.10 -9.50
C ARG A 47 -7.16 -10.02 -10.21
N LYS A 48 -6.87 -10.48 -11.42
CA LYS A 48 -7.72 -11.44 -12.15
C LYS A 48 -7.87 -12.76 -11.40
N LYS A 49 -6.80 -13.24 -10.77
CA LYS A 49 -6.87 -14.44 -9.92
C LYS A 49 -7.77 -14.23 -8.73
N PHE A 50 -7.65 -13.09 -8.04
CA PHE A 50 -8.51 -12.73 -6.92
C PHE A 50 -9.99 -12.67 -7.33
N ILE A 51 -10.31 -11.97 -8.43
CA ILE A 51 -11.68 -11.86 -8.96
C ILE A 51 -12.24 -13.25 -9.29
N LYS A 52 -11.45 -14.10 -9.94
CA LYS A 52 -11.84 -15.48 -10.28
C LYS A 52 -12.17 -16.31 -9.04
N ASP A 53 -11.37 -16.18 -7.99
CA ASP A 53 -11.53 -17.01 -6.78
C ASP A 53 -12.67 -16.54 -5.87
N THR A 54 -12.88 -15.22 -5.79
CA THR A 54 -13.85 -14.62 -4.85
C THR A 54 -15.17 -14.25 -5.50
N GLY A 55 -15.18 -14.00 -6.81
CA GLY A 55 -16.32 -13.43 -7.51
C GLY A 55 -16.51 -11.92 -7.27
N TYR A 56 -15.67 -11.28 -6.46
CA TYR A 56 -15.74 -9.83 -6.25
C TYR A 56 -15.14 -9.08 -7.41
N GLU A 57 -15.83 -8.05 -7.89
CA GLU A 57 -15.24 -7.12 -8.84
C GLU A 57 -14.27 -6.17 -8.16
N VAL A 58 -13.14 -5.91 -8.81
CA VAL A 58 -12.10 -4.98 -8.35
C VAL A 58 -11.74 -4.03 -9.47
N ILE A 59 -11.90 -2.73 -9.22
CA ILE A 59 -11.58 -1.66 -10.16
C ILE A 59 -10.32 -0.94 -9.67
N LYS A 60 -9.32 -0.78 -10.55
CA LYS A 60 -8.14 0.04 -10.26
C LYS A 60 -8.50 1.51 -10.48
N PRO A 61 -8.39 2.38 -9.44
CA PRO A 61 -8.57 3.81 -9.63
C PRO A 61 -7.51 4.37 -10.60
N GLU A 62 -7.93 5.24 -11.51
CA GLU A 62 -7.01 5.89 -12.46
C GLU A 62 -6.14 6.94 -11.77
N GLU A 63 -6.69 7.61 -10.75
CA GLU A 63 -6.02 8.67 -10.00
C GLU A 63 -5.80 8.26 -8.53
N ALA A 64 -4.88 8.98 -7.89
CA ALA A 64 -4.70 8.87 -6.45
C ALA A 64 -5.97 9.30 -5.71
N ILE A 65 -6.30 8.61 -4.64
CA ILE A 65 -7.32 9.06 -3.70
C ILE A 65 -6.66 9.78 -2.53
N PHE A 66 -7.37 10.73 -1.93
CA PHE A 66 -6.84 11.57 -0.87
C PHE A 66 -7.68 11.47 0.40
N HIS A 67 -7.02 11.67 1.54
CA HIS A 67 -7.67 11.70 2.84
C HIS A 67 -8.67 12.87 2.90
N LYS A 68 -9.86 12.63 3.50
CA LYS A 68 -10.96 13.59 3.53
C LYS A 68 -10.63 14.96 4.13
N GLN A 69 -9.68 15.01 5.08
CA GLN A 69 -9.30 16.24 5.82
C GLN A 69 -7.92 16.77 5.44
N TYR A 70 -7.05 15.93 4.86
CA TYR A 70 -5.64 16.26 4.59
C TYR A 70 -5.30 15.95 3.14
N ASP A 71 -5.29 16.96 2.29
CA ASP A 71 -5.06 16.87 0.85
C ASP A 71 -3.64 16.46 0.46
N PHE A 72 -2.68 16.56 1.40
CA PHE A 72 -1.31 16.06 1.23
C PHE A 72 -1.14 14.58 1.56
N ILE A 73 -2.16 13.92 2.12
CA ILE A 73 -2.18 12.49 2.43
C ILE A 73 -2.98 11.78 1.34
N GLY A 74 -2.31 11.01 0.51
CA GLY A 74 -2.93 10.32 -0.61
C GLY A 74 -2.32 8.95 -0.88
N ALA A 75 -3.03 8.15 -1.66
CA ALA A 75 -2.66 6.79 -2.03
C ALA A 75 -3.03 6.46 -3.47
N HIS A 76 -2.14 5.76 -4.17
CA HIS A 76 -2.45 5.03 -5.38
C HIS A 76 -2.77 3.58 -4.98
N LEU A 77 -3.98 3.13 -5.26
CA LEU A 77 -4.43 1.80 -4.91
C LEU A 77 -4.36 0.86 -6.11
N ASP A 78 -4.02 -0.40 -5.87
CA ASP A 78 -4.07 -1.45 -6.88
C ASP A 78 -5.51 -1.84 -7.21
N GLY A 79 -6.46 -1.57 -6.30
CA GLY A 79 -7.87 -1.74 -6.54
C GLY A 79 -8.79 -1.35 -5.39
N LEU A 80 -10.04 -1.12 -5.75
CA LEU A 80 -11.19 -1.00 -4.85
C LEU A 80 -12.28 -1.97 -5.30
N GLY A 81 -12.95 -2.60 -4.37
CA GLY A 81 -14.08 -3.47 -4.63
C GLY A 81 -15.20 -3.29 -3.62
N ILE A 82 -16.32 -3.94 -3.88
CA ILE A 82 -17.49 -3.98 -2.99
C ILE A 82 -17.84 -5.44 -2.74
N ASP A 83 -18.03 -5.81 -1.48
CA ASP A 83 -18.45 -7.16 -1.10
C ASP A 83 -19.97 -7.37 -1.25
N GLU A 84 -20.43 -8.60 -1.02
CA GLU A 84 -21.86 -8.98 -1.09
C GLU A 84 -22.76 -8.24 -0.10
N ASN A 85 -22.18 -7.61 0.93
CA ASN A 85 -22.89 -6.81 1.93
C ASN A 85 -22.88 -5.30 1.62
N GLY A 86 -22.27 -4.91 0.50
CA GLY A 86 -22.13 -3.52 0.10
C GLY A 86 -20.96 -2.78 0.78
N ASN A 87 -20.06 -3.47 1.48
CA ASN A 87 -18.90 -2.84 2.09
C ASN A 87 -17.79 -2.66 1.06
N GLN A 88 -17.23 -1.45 1.01
CA GLN A 88 -16.04 -1.19 0.21
C GLN A 88 -14.81 -1.85 0.84
N PHE A 89 -13.94 -2.42 0.02
CA PHE A 89 -12.64 -2.92 0.46
C PHE A 89 -11.51 -2.43 -0.45
N VAL A 90 -10.32 -2.34 0.12
CA VAL A 90 -9.07 -2.10 -0.62
C VAL A 90 -8.51 -3.42 -1.12
N PHE A 91 -8.05 -3.45 -2.35
CA PHE A 91 -7.29 -4.56 -2.91
C PHE A 91 -5.84 -4.13 -3.13
N GLU A 92 -4.90 -4.95 -2.67
CA GLU A 92 -3.46 -4.74 -2.84
C GLU A 92 -2.83 -6.00 -3.41
N ALA A 93 -2.09 -5.86 -4.50
CA ALA A 93 -1.35 -6.95 -5.13
C ALA A 93 0.12 -6.92 -4.70
N LYS A 94 0.66 -8.07 -4.32
CA LYS A 94 2.06 -8.23 -3.99
C LYS A 94 2.68 -9.38 -4.75
N THR A 95 3.93 -9.20 -5.15
CA THR A 95 4.74 -10.26 -5.73
C THR A 95 6.01 -10.45 -4.92
N SER A 96 6.43 -11.68 -4.76
CA SER A 96 7.66 -12.03 -4.06
C SER A 96 8.35 -13.21 -4.76
N ARG A 97 9.68 -13.13 -4.88
CA ARG A 97 10.44 -14.22 -5.45
C ARG A 97 10.54 -15.43 -4.52
N TYR A 98 10.66 -15.20 -3.22
CA TYR A 98 10.94 -16.25 -2.24
C TYR A 98 9.96 -16.28 -1.06
N GLY A 99 8.96 -15.42 -1.02
CA GLY A 99 8.02 -15.33 0.11
C GLY A 99 8.64 -14.87 1.44
N LYS A 100 9.88 -14.34 1.42
CA LYS A 100 10.56 -13.91 2.64
C LYS A 100 9.77 -12.82 3.36
N GLY A 101 9.49 -13.03 4.65
CA GLY A 101 8.70 -12.16 5.51
C GLY A 101 7.20 -12.43 5.48
N TRP A 102 6.77 -13.41 4.67
CA TRP A 102 5.37 -13.86 4.57
C TRP A 102 5.15 -15.25 5.21
N GLU A 103 6.14 -15.74 5.95
CA GLU A 103 6.08 -17.05 6.59
C GLU A 103 5.02 -17.05 7.73
N ASN A 104 4.41 -18.18 7.98
CA ASN A 104 3.42 -18.40 9.04
C ASN A 104 2.20 -17.45 8.95
N ASP A 105 1.72 -17.18 7.73
CA ASP A 105 0.60 -16.28 7.46
C ASP A 105 0.81 -14.84 7.98
N SER A 106 2.07 -14.44 8.13
CA SER A 106 2.40 -13.08 8.53
C SER A 106 2.54 -12.15 7.32
N ILE A 107 2.22 -10.88 7.52
CA ILE A 107 2.43 -9.83 6.52
C ILE A 107 3.59 -8.96 7.02
N PRO A 108 4.60 -8.66 6.18
CA PRO A 108 5.71 -7.81 6.58
C PRO A 108 5.24 -6.44 7.12
N PRO A 109 5.88 -5.89 8.18
CA PRO A 109 5.45 -4.64 8.81
C PRO A 109 5.32 -3.46 7.84
N ASP A 110 6.21 -3.35 6.86
CA ASP A 110 6.13 -2.32 5.82
C ASP A 110 4.79 -2.36 5.08
N TYR A 111 4.29 -3.55 4.74
CA TYR A 111 3.03 -3.72 4.05
C TYR A 111 1.83 -3.58 4.98
N GLN A 112 1.94 -3.97 6.25
CA GLN A 112 0.88 -3.71 7.24
C GLN A 112 0.63 -2.20 7.38
N ILE A 113 1.68 -1.40 7.53
CA ILE A 113 1.58 0.07 7.62
C ILE A 113 1.07 0.67 6.29
N GLN A 114 1.52 0.14 5.15
CA GLN A 114 1.03 0.58 3.84
C GLN A 114 -0.48 0.37 3.71
N VAL A 115 -0.95 -0.82 4.06
CA VAL A 115 -2.36 -1.18 3.98
C VAL A 115 -3.21 -0.39 4.98
N ALA A 116 -2.73 -0.20 6.22
CA ALA A 116 -3.42 0.63 7.20
C ALA A 116 -3.59 2.08 6.70
N HIS A 117 -2.54 2.66 6.10
CA HIS A 117 -2.63 3.97 5.45
C HIS A 117 -3.66 3.97 4.31
N TYR A 118 -3.72 2.93 3.49
CA TYR A 118 -4.70 2.82 2.41
C TYR A 118 -6.13 2.73 2.93
N LEU A 119 -6.37 1.95 3.99
CA LEU A 119 -7.67 1.83 4.65
C LEU A 119 -8.13 3.16 5.23
N MET A 120 -7.21 3.92 5.84
CA MET A 120 -7.47 5.26 6.36
C MET A 120 -7.85 6.23 5.24
N VAL A 121 -7.11 6.26 4.14
CA VAL A 121 -7.36 7.17 3.00
C VAL A 121 -8.65 6.80 2.27
N ALA A 122 -8.90 5.50 2.03
CA ALA A 122 -10.09 4.99 1.34
C ALA A 122 -11.33 4.98 2.22
N ASP A 123 -11.19 5.14 3.54
CA ASP A 123 -12.25 4.94 4.53
C ASP A 123 -12.94 3.57 4.40
N ALA A 124 -12.13 2.55 4.16
CA ALA A 124 -12.61 1.18 3.95
C ALA A 124 -12.41 0.33 5.22
N PRO A 125 -13.35 -0.58 5.56
CA PRO A 125 -13.28 -1.37 6.79
C PRO A 125 -12.23 -2.47 6.77
N TYR A 126 -11.78 -2.91 5.61
CA TYR A 126 -10.76 -3.95 5.46
C TYR A 126 -10.11 -3.93 4.07
N ALA A 127 -9.03 -4.66 3.94
CA ALA A 127 -8.33 -4.89 2.68
C ALA A 127 -8.12 -6.38 2.42
N PHE A 128 -8.00 -6.72 1.15
CA PHE A 128 -7.39 -7.98 0.71
C PHE A 128 -5.99 -7.71 0.18
N VAL A 129 -5.01 -8.42 0.72
CA VAL A 129 -3.64 -8.44 0.20
C VAL A 129 -3.42 -9.77 -0.50
N ALA A 130 -3.32 -9.72 -1.82
CA ALA A 130 -3.12 -10.89 -2.66
C ALA A 130 -1.62 -11.00 -3.02
N LEU A 131 -0.99 -12.09 -2.63
CA LEU A 131 0.43 -12.35 -2.81
C LEU A 131 0.65 -13.46 -3.83
N LEU A 132 1.54 -13.22 -4.79
CA LEU A 132 2.02 -14.21 -5.74
C LEU A 132 3.52 -14.48 -5.50
N ILE A 133 3.87 -15.68 -5.08
CA ILE A 133 5.25 -16.10 -4.86
C ILE A 133 5.72 -16.91 -6.05
N SER A 134 6.93 -16.62 -6.55
CA SER A 134 7.56 -17.34 -7.67
C SER A 134 6.68 -17.50 -8.91
N GLY A 135 5.68 -16.60 -9.08
CA GLY A 135 4.79 -16.59 -10.23
C GLY A 135 3.68 -17.65 -10.24
N CYS A 136 3.57 -18.49 -9.24
CA CYS A 136 2.57 -19.58 -9.21
C CYS A 136 1.98 -19.92 -7.84
N ASP A 137 2.63 -19.58 -6.75
CA ASP A 137 2.13 -19.83 -5.39
C ASP A 137 1.34 -18.60 -4.91
N TYR A 138 0.01 -18.75 -4.80
CA TYR A 138 -0.91 -17.64 -4.55
C TYR A 138 -1.51 -17.73 -3.16
N HIS A 139 -1.44 -16.63 -2.42
CA HIS A 139 -2.02 -16.45 -1.10
C HIS A 139 -2.89 -15.19 -1.07
N CYS A 140 -3.90 -15.16 -0.21
CA CYS A 140 -4.75 -13.98 -0.02
C CYS A 140 -5.03 -13.78 1.46
N TYR A 141 -4.70 -12.59 1.96
CA TYR A 141 -4.85 -12.21 3.36
C TYR A 141 -5.94 -11.15 3.48
N LYS A 142 -6.85 -11.28 4.44
CA LYS A 142 -7.81 -10.25 4.80
C LYS A 142 -7.31 -9.50 6.02
N ILE A 143 -7.14 -8.19 5.89
CA ILE A 143 -6.67 -7.30 6.96
C ILE A 143 -7.81 -6.36 7.32
N TYR A 144 -8.19 -6.37 8.59
CA TYR A 144 -9.17 -5.42 9.12
C TYR A 144 -8.51 -4.11 9.51
N ARG A 145 -9.31 -3.05 9.50
CA ARG A 145 -8.92 -1.71 9.92
C ARG A 145 -8.51 -1.69 11.39
N ASP A 146 -7.38 -1.08 11.69
CA ASP A 146 -6.87 -0.85 13.04
C ASP A 146 -6.78 0.67 13.28
N TYR A 147 -7.76 1.21 13.99
CA TYR A 147 -7.88 2.65 14.23
C TYR A 147 -6.76 3.21 15.09
N GLU A 148 -6.17 2.42 16.00
CA GLU A 148 -5.04 2.88 16.81
C GLU A 148 -3.78 3.02 15.96
N LEU A 149 -3.51 2.03 15.11
CA LEU A 149 -2.42 2.11 14.14
C LEU A 149 -2.60 3.26 13.15
N GLU A 150 -3.82 3.46 12.64
CA GLU A 150 -4.13 4.56 11.72
C GLU A 150 -3.92 5.92 12.38
N LYS A 151 -4.31 6.08 13.62
CA LYS A 151 -4.08 7.30 14.40
C LYS A 151 -2.59 7.60 14.53
N GLU A 152 -1.78 6.61 14.86
CA GLU A 152 -0.32 6.77 14.92
C GLU A 152 0.27 7.17 13.55
N ILE A 153 -0.18 6.52 12.47
CA ILE A 153 0.24 6.85 11.11
C ILE A 153 -0.11 8.30 10.79
N LEU A 154 -1.35 8.70 11.02
CA LEU A 154 -1.85 10.03 10.73
C LEU A 154 -1.07 11.11 11.48
N GLU A 155 -0.89 10.96 12.79
CA GLU A 155 -0.14 11.90 13.63
C GLU A 155 1.30 12.08 13.11
N ARG A 156 1.97 10.99 12.73
CA ARG A 156 3.34 11.04 12.21
C ARG A 156 3.42 11.63 10.80
N GLU A 157 2.43 11.42 9.95
CA GLU A 157 2.38 12.02 8.62
C GLU A 157 2.10 13.53 8.69
N ILE A 158 1.20 13.97 9.58
CA ILE A 158 0.96 15.38 9.85
C ILE A 158 2.23 16.06 10.40
N ASP A 159 2.86 15.47 11.44
CA ASP A 159 4.11 16.00 12.00
C ASP A 159 5.20 16.12 10.94
N PHE A 160 5.37 15.10 10.10
CA PHE A 160 6.35 15.15 9.01
C PHE A 160 6.06 16.26 8.01
N TRP A 161 4.81 16.43 7.62
CA TRP A 161 4.42 17.46 6.66
C TRP A 161 4.58 18.87 7.23
N GLU A 162 3.95 19.14 8.37
CA GLU A 162 3.91 20.49 8.97
C GLU A 162 5.26 20.94 9.54
N ASN A 163 6.02 20.03 10.15
CA ASN A 163 7.24 20.36 10.88
C ASN A 163 8.53 20.17 10.09
N TYR A 164 8.50 19.49 8.95
CA TYR A 164 9.68 19.26 8.12
C TYR A 164 9.51 19.70 6.66
N VAL A 165 8.37 19.42 6.03
CA VAL A 165 8.18 19.73 4.60
C VAL A 165 7.82 21.20 4.38
N LEU A 166 6.93 21.75 5.22
CA LEU A 166 6.48 23.16 5.11
C LEU A 166 7.41 24.18 5.78
N LYS A 167 8.40 23.78 6.56
CA LYS A 167 9.42 24.64 7.18
C LYS A 167 10.71 24.66 6.37
#